data_a371448c2e4c0670f502ede7e4d876a9
#
_entry.id   a371448c2e4c0670f502ede7e4d876a9
#
_cell.length_a   1.000
_cell.length_b   1.000
_cell.length_c   1.000
_cell.angle_alpha   90.00
_cell.angle_beta   90.00
_cell.angle_gamma   90.00
#
_symmetry.space_group_name_H-M   'P 1'
#
loop_
_entity.id
_entity.type
_entity.pdbx_description
1 polymer ?
#
loop_
_entity_poly.entity_id
_entity_poly.type
_entity_poly.pdbx_seq_one_letter_code
_entity_poly.pdbx_strand_id
1 'polypeptide(L)'
;MKKSLVLAMAMALGVTASAYAANPFSDVPAGHWAYDSVNKLAAAGIVDGYGNGTFGGDRLMTRYEMAQIVAKAMAKGANVDRLAAEFADELDSLGVRVAALEKKSDNVKITGEFRALYANHEGKGSISNDYESTLRSRIWITGQINDGWKYTGMLQNTQDLSTDSGDESTDFQRAYLEGRLGGMDVTAGRYNAFFADGNIYDNRADGVEVSYGDKIKIIGAAGKATDDLDKLGVSGTTGGSYAGGAVVADFGKFNASAGYYNLKTFS
;
A
#
# COMPACT_ATOMS: atom_id res chain seq x y z
N MET A 1 27.48 1.98 36.39
CA MET A 1 26.98 1.46 35.12
C MET A 1 26.66 2.54 34.06
N LYS A 2 26.19 3.74 34.46
CA LYS A 2 25.74 4.77 33.50
C LYS A 2 26.86 5.42 32.66
N LYS A 3 28.05 5.65 33.23
CA LYS A 3 29.18 6.32 32.54
C LYS A 3 29.79 5.44 31.44
N SER A 4 29.87 4.12 31.69
CA SER A 4 30.43 3.17 30.73
C SER A 4 29.49 2.89 29.54
N LEU A 5 28.18 3.06 29.72
CA LEU A 5 27.18 2.82 28.68
C LEU A 5 27.22 3.88 27.57
N VAL A 6 27.30 5.17 27.96
CA VAL A 6 27.43 6.30 27.02
C VAL A 6 28.72 6.19 26.21
N LEU A 7 29.82 5.77 26.85
CA LEU A 7 31.09 5.58 26.18
C LEU A 7 31.05 4.39 25.19
N ALA A 8 30.40 3.28 25.56
CA ALA A 8 30.24 2.12 24.69
C ALA A 8 29.42 2.44 23.43
N MET A 9 28.40 3.25 23.58
CA MET A 9 27.56 3.70 22.41
C MET A 9 28.35 4.62 21.48
N ALA A 10 29.16 5.54 22.02
CA ALA A 10 29.97 6.42 21.20
C ALA A 10 31.05 5.67 20.39
N MET A 11 31.59 4.58 20.94
CA MET A 11 32.58 3.73 20.25
C MET A 11 31.93 2.83 19.16
N ALA A 12 30.70 2.42 19.37
CA ALA A 12 29.98 1.57 18.40
C ALA A 12 29.60 2.31 17.10
N LEU A 13 29.54 3.63 17.12
CA LEU A 13 29.09 4.44 15.99
C LEU A 13 30.12 4.65 14.87
N GLY A 14 31.42 4.41 15.09
CA GLY A 14 32.45 4.56 14.06
C GLY A 14 32.44 5.90 13.32
N VAL A 15 31.99 6.98 13.98
CA VAL A 15 31.69 8.26 13.32
C VAL A 15 33.01 8.94 12.92
N THR A 16 33.25 9.03 11.61
CA THR A 16 34.28 9.89 11.03
C THR A 16 33.93 11.36 11.30
N ALA A 17 34.88 12.11 11.82
CA ALA A 17 34.74 13.50 12.24
C ALA A 17 34.17 14.38 11.10
N SER A 18 32.97 14.90 11.29
CA SER A 18 32.40 15.99 10.49
C SER A 18 32.07 17.14 11.46
N ALA A 19 32.54 18.33 11.15
CA ALA A 19 32.34 19.64 11.77
C ALA A 19 31.56 19.65 13.10
N TYR A 20 32.27 19.95 14.19
CA TYR A 20 31.73 20.11 15.53
C TYR A 20 30.73 21.28 15.57
N ALA A 21 29.44 20.99 15.55
CA ALA A 21 28.48 21.92 16.14
C ALA A 21 28.79 22.04 17.65
N ALA A 22 28.69 23.23 18.21
CA ALA A 22 28.89 23.44 19.66
C ALA A 22 27.95 22.51 20.44
N ASN A 23 28.44 21.92 21.54
CA ASN A 23 27.66 21.04 22.39
C ASN A 23 26.35 21.75 22.80
N PRO A 24 25.17 21.18 22.50
CA PRO A 24 23.90 21.82 22.81
C PRO A 24 23.56 21.80 24.30
N PHE A 25 24.37 21.14 25.14
CA PHE A 25 24.08 20.90 26.57
C PHE A 25 24.98 21.72 27.49
N SER A 26 24.35 22.59 28.27
CA SER A 26 25.03 23.52 29.18
C SER A 26 25.71 22.84 30.38
N ASP A 27 25.23 21.64 30.76
CA ASP A 27 25.75 20.85 31.90
C ASP A 27 26.89 19.89 31.50
N VAL A 28 27.34 19.91 30.25
CA VAL A 28 28.51 19.15 29.77
C VAL A 28 29.52 20.12 29.18
N PRO A 29 30.31 20.84 29.99
CA PRO A 29 31.26 21.82 29.48
C PRO A 29 32.46 21.17 28.77
N ALA A 30 33.21 21.93 27.96
CA ALA A 30 34.27 21.43 27.09
C ALA A 30 35.39 20.68 27.83
N GLY A 31 35.59 20.93 29.13
CA GLY A 31 36.53 20.19 29.97
C GLY A 31 35.97 18.89 30.58
N HIS A 32 34.72 18.57 30.36
CA HIS A 32 34.09 17.35 30.91
C HIS A 32 34.56 16.11 30.17
N TRP A 33 34.88 15.03 30.87
CA TRP A 33 35.38 13.77 30.28
C TRP A 33 34.46 13.17 29.21
N ALA A 34 33.17 13.42 29.28
CA ALA A 34 32.15 12.89 28.34
C ALA A 34 31.83 13.87 27.20
N TYR A 35 32.45 15.06 27.15
CA TYR A 35 32.08 16.13 26.20
C TYR A 35 32.05 15.65 24.76
N ASP A 36 33.12 15.05 24.24
CA ASP A 36 33.23 14.60 22.88
C ASP A 36 32.23 13.48 22.54
N SER A 37 32.00 12.55 23.48
CA SER A 37 31.10 11.44 23.32
C SER A 37 29.63 11.90 23.27
N VAL A 38 29.23 12.78 24.17
CA VAL A 38 27.89 13.35 24.23
C VAL A 38 27.61 14.21 23.00
N ASN A 39 28.60 15.04 22.60
CA ASN A 39 28.48 15.87 21.41
C ASN A 39 28.30 15.03 20.12
N LYS A 40 29.05 13.95 19.95
CA LYS A 40 28.88 13.00 18.83
C LYS A 40 27.53 12.35 18.83
N LEU A 41 27.03 11.92 19.98
CA LEU A 41 25.72 11.30 20.10
C LEU A 41 24.58 12.29 19.82
N ALA A 42 24.70 13.53 20.25
CA ALA A 42 23.78 14.62 19.97
C ALA A 42 23.78 14.97 18.46
N ALA A 43 24.96 15.14 17.86
CA ALA A 43 25.11 15.42 16.44
C ALA A 43 24.55 14.29 15.56
N ALA A 44 24.63 13.03 16.01
CA ALA A 44 24.02 11.88 15.36
C ALA A 44 22.49 11.78 15.59
N GLY A 45 21.91 12.65 16.42
CA GLY A 45 20.48 12.60 16.77
C GLY A 45 20.08 11.38 17.58
N ILE A 46 21.02 10.80 18.34
CA ILE A 46 20.79 9.65 19.22
C ILE A 46 20.35 10.12 20.61
N VAL A 47 20.90 11.26 21.06
CA VAL A 47 20.60 11.89 22.34
C VAL A 47 20.11 13.30 22.10
N ASP A 48 18.91 13.61 22.60
CA ASP A 48 18.30 14.95 22.46
C ASP A 48 18.44 15.79 23.75
N GLY A 49 18.85 15.16 24.85
CA GLY A 49 18.86 15.79 26.18
C GLY A 49 17.43 16.02 26.71
N TYR A 50 17.35 16.92 27.68
CA TYR A 50 16.05 17.36 28.21
C TYR A 50 15.72 18.74 27.62
N GLY A 51 14.45 19.03 27.40
CA GLY A 51 14.00 20.24 26.70
C GLY A 51 14.46 21.60 27.28
N ASN A 52 15.19 21.59 28.39
CA ASN A 52 15.79 22.77 29.02
C ASN A 52 17.25 23.01 28.57
N GLY A 53 17.76 22.32 27.56
CA GLY A 53 19.17 22.47 27.10
C GLY A 53 20.20 21.78 27.97
N THR A 54 19.82 20.76 28.76
CA THR A 54 20.75 19.95 29.56
C THR A 54 20.78 18.50 29.10
N PHE A 55 21.89 17.83 29.28
CA PHE A 55 22.05 16.38 29.08
C PHE A 55 21.53 15.57 30.26
N GLY A 56 21.62 16.11 31.48
CA GLY A 56 21.16 15.48 32.71
C GLY A 56 21.98 14.26 33.12
N GLY A 57 23.30 14.30 32.99
CA GLY A 57 24.22 13.19 33.25
C GLY A 57 24.13 12.59 34.65
N ASP A 58 23.72 13.36 35.64
CA ASP A 58 23.54 12.94 37.04
C ASP A 58 22.11 12.49 37.36
N ARG A 59 21.18 12.64 36.41
CA ARG A 59 19.79 12.24 36.59
C ARG A 59 19.64 10.71 36.46
N LEU A 60 18.71 10.14 37.21
CA LEU A 60 18.26 8.77 37.02
C LEU A 60 17.46 8.69 35.74
N MET A 61 17.82 7.78 34.84
CA MET A 61 17.14 7.51 33.59
C MET A 61 16.26 6.26 33.76
N THR A 62 15.07 6.29 33.25
CA THR A 62 14.18 5.13 33.21
C THR A 62 14.66 4.13 32.17
N ARG A 63 14.25 2.86 32.29
CA ARG A 63 14.54 1.82 31.26
C ARG A 63 13.97 2.21 29.91
N TYR A 64 12.78 2.80 29.85
CA TYR A 64 12.17 3.27 28.60
C TYR A 64 12.94 4.41 27.91
N GLU A 65 13.45 5.39 28.69
CA GLU A 65 14.32 6.44 28.13
C GLU A 65 15.60 5.84 27.54
N MET A 66 16.19 4.82 28.20
CA MET A 66 17.35 4.12 27.69
C MET A 66 17.01 3.31 26.42
N ALA A 67 15.89 2.59 26.40
CA ALA A 67 15.42 1.83 25.23
C ALA A 67 15.21 2.73 24.01
N GLN A 68 14.67 3.94 24.20
CA GLN A 68 14.56 4.93 23.12
C GLN A 68 15.90 5.34 22.53
N ILE A 69 16.92 5.53 23.37
CA ILE A 69 18.28 5.85 22.92
C ILE A 69 18.86 4.67 22.13
N VAL A 70 18.66 3.44 22.63
CA VAL A 70 19.11 2.21 21.95
C VAL A 70 18.40 2.08 20.58
N ALA A 71 17.09 2.29 20.52
CA ALA A 71 16.32 2.26 19.27
C ALA A 71 16.83 3.28 18.25
N LYS A 72 17.11 4.51 18.67
CA LYS A 72 17.69 5.55 17.79
C LYS A 72 19.09 5.17 17.30
N ALA A 73 19.92 4.57 18.16
CA ALA A 73 21.25 4.10 17.80
C ALA A 73 21.18 2.98 16.76
N MET A 74 20.26 2.01 16.93
CA MET A 74 19.99 0.94 15.95
C MET A 74 19.55 1.51 14.60
N ALA A 75 18.61 2.46 14.61
CA ALA A 75 18.11 3.10 13.39
C ALA A 75 19.22 3.87 12.63
N LYS A 76 20.29 4.26 13.30
CA LYS A 76 21.48 4.89 12.71
C LYS A 76 22.58 3.87 12.33
N GLY A 77 22.30 2.58 12.43
CA GLY A 77 23.23 1.51 12.05
C GLY A 77 24.33 1.22 13.09
N ALA A 78 24.16 1.67 14.33
CA ALA A 78 25.11 1.34 15.40
C ALA A 78 24.95 -0.13 15.83
N ASN A 79 26.10 -0.80 16.03
CA ASN A 79 26.09 -2.13 16.66
C ASN A 79 25.88 -1.99 18.17
N VAL A 80 24.68 -2.27 18.62
CA VAL A 80 24.27 -2.20 20.04
C VAL A 80 23.63 -3.50 20.52
N ASP A 81 24.01 -4.65 19.93
CA ASP A 81 23.39 -5.96 20.16
C ASP A 81 23.23 -6.32 21.64
N ARG A 82 24.26 -6.05 22.46
CA ARG A 82 24.19 -6.33 23.91
C ARG A 82 23.19 -5.42 24.63
N LEU A 83 23.04 -4.17 24.19
CA LEU A 83 22.06 -3.25 24.76
C LEU A 83 20.65 -3.58 24.25
N ALA A 84 20.53 -3.98 23.00
CA ALA A 84 19.27 -4.44 22.44
C ALA A 84 18.75 -5.68 23.19
N ALA A 85 19.62 -6.62 23.53
CA ALA A 85 19.26 -7.77 24.36
C ALA A 85 18.86 -7.40 25.80
N GLU A 86 19.56 -6.44 26.43
CA GLU A 86 19.28 -5.96 27.79
C GLU A 86 17.93 -5.22 27.88
N PHE A 87 17.54 -4.50 26.81
CA PHE A 87 16.29 -3.71 26.75
C PHE A 87 15.25 -4.30 25.82
N ALA A 88 15.28 -5.64 25.60
CA ALA A 88 14.41 -6.31 24.65
C ALA A 88 12.93 -6.05 24.91
N ASP A 89 12.47 -6.16 26.17
CA ASP A 89 11.08 -5.96 26.53
C ASP A 89 10.59 -4.53 26.27
N GLU A 90 11.43 -3.54 26.58
CA GLU A 90 11.11 -2.15 26.33
C GLU A 90 11.17 -1.81 24.84
N LEU A 91 12.12 -2.39 24.11
CA LEU A 91 12.23 -2.24 22.65
C LEU A 91 11.05 -2.89 21.93
N ASP A 92 10.61 -4.07 22.37
CA ASP A 92 9.41 -4.71 21.84
C ASP A 92 8.16 -3.86 22.07
N SER A 93 8.03 -3.28 23.27
CA SER A 93 6.94 -2.36 23.57
C SER A 93 6.95 -1.13 22.67
N LEU A 94 8.12 -0.56 22.41
CA LEU A 94 8.30 0.57 21.50
C LEU A 94 8.11 0.14 20.03
N GLY A 95 8.64 -1.01 19.65
CA GLY A 95 8.53 -1.60 18.31
C GLY A 95 7.11 -1.97 17.94
N VAL A 96 6.35 -2.57 18.86
CA VAL A 96 4.93 -2.86 18.67
C VAL A 96 4.12 -1.57 18.48
N ARG A 97 4.43 -0.51 19.20
CA ARG A 97 3.76 0.79 19.01
C ARG A 97 4.12 1.44 17.67
N VAL A 98 5.38 1.39 17.26
CA VAL A 98 5.84 1.90 15.95
C VAL A 98 5.28 1.04 14.83
N ALA A 99 5.38 -0.28 14.92
CA ALA A 99 4.80 -1.19 13.93
C ALA A 99 3.27 -1.09 13.83
N ALA A 100 2.58 -0.82 14.94
CA ALA A 100 1.15 -0.58 14.94
C ALA A 100 0.78 0.79 14.33
N LEU A 101 1.63 1.79 14.47
CA LEU A 101 1.45 3.10 13.85
C LEU A 101 1.81 3.04 12.36
N GLU A 102 2.87 2.36 11.98
CA GLU A 102 3.23 2.09 10.59
C GLU A 102 2.15 1.27 9.89
N LYS A 103 1.65 0.19 10.49
CA LYS A 103 0.48 -0.56 10.00
C LYS A 103 -0.76 0.32 9.85
N LYS A 104 -0.96 1.32 10.70
CA LYS A 104 -2.06 2.26 10.59
C LYS A 104 -1.81 3.38 9.58
N SER A 105 -0.58 3.83 9.42
CA SER A 105 -0.24 4.91 8.47
C SER A 105 -0.13 4.38 7.03
N ASP A 106 0.36 3.16 6.84
CA ASP A 106 0.45 2.49 5.53
C ASP A 106 -0.80 1.70 5.15
N ASN A 107 -1.88 1.83 5.94
CA ASN A 107 -3.10 1.09 5.73
C ASN A 107 -3.84 1.50 4.45
N VAL A 108 -3.65 2.73 3.97
CA VAL A 108 -4.22 3.25 2.73
C VAL A 108 -3.11 3.72 1.80
N LYS A 109 -2.98 3.05 0.66
CA LYS A 109 -2.07 3.43 -0.42
C LYS A 109 -2.87 4.10 -1.54
N ILE A 110 -2.42 5.28 -1.94
CA ILE A 110 -3.01 6.02 -3.05
C ILE A 110 -1.97 6.10 -4.16
N THR A 111 -2.37 5.66 -5.36
CA THR A 111 -1.55 5.73 -6.57
C THR A 111 -2.37 6.31 -7.71
N GLY A 112 -1.71 6.88 -8.72
CA GLY A 112 -2.40 7.49 -9.85
C GLY A 112 -1.74 7.16 -11.17
N GLU A 113 -2.53 7.20 -12.24
CA GLU A 113 -2.06 7.12 -13.62
C GLU A 113 -2.72 8.20 -14.47
N PHE A 114 -1.99 8.69 -15.47
CA PHE A 114 -2.52 9.56 -16.51
C PHE A 114 -2.31 8.93 -17.87
N ARG A 115 -3.32 9.08 -18.74
CA ARG A 115 -3.24 8.71 -20.14
C ARG A 115 -3.79 9.84 -20.99
N ALA A 116 -2.94 10.44 -21.83
CA ALA A 116 -3.37 11.32 -22.90
C ALA A 116 -3.45 10.53 -24.21
N LEU A 117 -4.52 10.70 -24.94
CA LEU A 117 -4.70 10.15 -26.29
C LEU A 117 -4.96 11.32 -27.23
N TYR A 118 -4.28 11.33 -28.34
CA TYR A 118 -4.60 12.14 -29.51
C TYR A 118 -4.62 11.21 -30.72
N ALA A 119 -5.73 11.17 -31.42
CA ALA A 119 -5.89 10.39 -32.64
C ALA A 119 -6.50 11.29 -33.72
N ASN A 120 -5.93 11.24 -34.91
CA ASN A 120 -6.46 11.92 -36.10
C ASN A 120 -6.83 10.85 -37.12
N HIS A 121 -8.08 10.84 -37.50
CA HIS A 121 -8.64 9.91 -38.49
C HIS A 121 -8.88 10.66 -39.80
N GLU A 122 -8.05 10.37 -40.80
CA GLU A 122 -8.27 10.89 -42.15
C GLU A 122 -9.31 10.03 -42.88
N GLY A 123 -10.48 10.60 -43.15
CA GLY A 123 -11.52 9.94 -43.91
C GLY A 123 -11.20 9.89 -45.41
N LYS A 124 -11.63 8.82 -46.08
CA LYS A 124 -11.58 8.70 -47.54
C LYS A 124 -13.01 8.56 -48.10
N GLY A 125 -13.31 9.29 -49.16
CA GLY A 125 -14.61 9.29 -49.80
C GLY A 125 -15.65 10.09 -49.01
N SER A 126 -16.73 9.42 -48.60
CA SER A 126 -17.84 10.05 -47.84
C SER A 126 -17.59 10.10 -46.32
N ILE A 127 -16.43 9.61 -45.81
CA ILE A 127 -16.10 9.63 -44.43
C ILE A 127 -15.40 10.94 -44.13
N SER A 128 -15.89 11.73 -43.17
CA SER A 128 -15.27 12.99 -42.73
C SER A 128 -13.98 12.72 -41.94
N ASN A 129 -13.08 13.70 -41.98
CA ASN A 129 -11.94 13.72 -41.06
C ASN A 129 -12.47 13.94 -39.64
N ASP A 130 -11.93 13.21 -38.70
CA ASP A 130 -12.27 13.32 -37.28
C ASP A 130 -11.02 13.27 -36.43
N TYR A 131 -11.04 13.94 -35.30
CA TYR A 131 -9.94 13.87 -34.32
C TYR A 131 -10.51 13.59 -32.91
N GLU A 132 -9.80 12.78 -32.18
CA GLU A 132 -10.11 12.45 -30.80
C GLU A 132 -8.95 12.95 -29.92
N SER A 133 -9.27 13.69 -28.88
CA SER A 133 -8.30 14.12 -27.90
C SER A 133 -8.87 13.93 -26.51
N THR A 134 -8.34 12.96 -25.77
CA THR A 134 -8.85 12.61 -24.44
C THR A 134 -7.74 12.60 -23.40
N LEU A 135 -8.08 13.05 -22.20
CA LEU A 135 -7.23 12.93 -21.01
C LEU A 135 -7.96 12.06 -19.97
N ARG A 136 -7.37 10.92 -19.64
CA ARG A 136 -7.87 10.03 -18.61
C ARG A 136 -6.94 10.03 -17.42
N SER A 137 -7.48 10.31 -16.23
CA SER A 137 -6.79 10.13 -14.95
C SER A 137 -7.46 9.05 -14.12
N ARG A 138 -6.68 8.25 -13.44
CA ARG A 138 -7.14 7.23 -12.49
C ARG A 138 -6.45 7.38 -11.17
N ILE A 139 -7.20 7.26 -10.09
CA ILE A 139 -6.70 7.22 -8.73
C ILE A 139 -7.11 5.88 -8.13
N TRP A 140 -6.12 5.11 -7.75
CA TRP A 140 -6.29 3.85 -7.03
C TRP A 140 -6.17 4.09 -5.54
N ILE A 141 -7.10 3.58 -4.77
CA ILE A 141 -7.14 3.64 -3.31
C ILE A 141 -7.19 2.18 -2.84
N THR A 142 -6.11 1.71 -2.23
CA THR A 142 -6.07 0.36 -1.66
C THR A 142 -5.81 0.45 -0.17
N GLY A 143 -6.51 -0.34 0.62
CA GLY A 143 -6.35 -0.32 2.07
C GLY A 143 -6.70 -1.66 2.70
N GLN A 144 -6.00 -1.99 3.77
CA GLN A 144 -6.30 -3.16 4.57
C GLN A 144 -7.33 -2.79 5.64
N ILE A 145 -8.47 -3.50 5.69
CA ILE A 145 -9.52 -3.26 6.66
C ILE A 145 -9.19 -3.97 7.97
N ASN A 146 -8.71 -5.22 7.86
CA ASN A 146 -8.20 -6.03 8.96
C ASN A 146 -7.26 -7.11 8.42
N ASP A 147 -6.77 -8.02 9.25
CA ASP A 147 -5.78 -9.04 8.88
C ASP A 147 -6.25 -9.99 7.74
N GLY A 148 -7.54 -10.05 7.44
CA GLY A 148 -8.08 -10.96 6.42
C GLY A 148 -8.77 -10.25 5.25
N TRP A 149 -8.98 -8.91 5.30
CA TRP A 149 -9.76 -8.19 4.32
C TRP A 149 -9.09 -6.92 3.85
N LYS A 150 -9.08 -6.69 2.55
CA LYS A 150 -8.61 -5.45 1.91
C LYS A 150 -9.70 -4.83 1.05
N TYR A 151 -9.63 -3.52 0.88
CA TYR A 151 -10.44 -2.73 -0.04
C TYR A 151 -9.61 -2.25 -1.22
N THR A 152 -10.22 -2.26 -2.40
CA THR A 152 -9.67 -1.66 -3.61
C THR A 152 -10.72 -0.77 -4.27
N GLY A 153 -10.39 0.52 -4.40
CA GLY A 153 -11.17 1.50 -5.15
C GLY A 153 -10.37 2.04 -6.34
N MET A 154 -11.02 2.32 -7.44
CA MET A 154 -10.45 3.06 -8.58
C MET A 154 -11.45 4.10 -9.05
N LEU A 155 -11.10 5.36 -8.85
CA LEU A 155 -11.81 6.50 -9.41
C LEU A 155 -11.17 6.86 -10.75
N GLN A 156 -11.96 6.98 -11.79
CA GLN A 156 -11.54 7.41 -13.12
C GLN A 156 -12.24 8.70 -13.49
N ASN A 157 -11.46 9.69 -13.94
CA ASN A 157 -11.96 10.85 -14.64
C ASN A 157 -11.48 10.78 -16.10
N THR A 158 -12.39 11.04 -17.04
CA THR A 158 -12.08 11.13 -18.46
C THR A 158 -12.60 12.47 -18.97
N GLN A 159 -11.72 13.26 -19.58
CA GLN A 159 -12.02 14.55 -20.19
C GLN A 159 -11.88 14.39 -21.69
N ASP A 160 -12.91 14.81 -22.43
CA ASP A 160 -12.84 14.94 -23.87
C ASP A 160 -12.37 16.37 -24.19
N LEU A 161 -11.20 16.48 -24.80
CA LEU A 161 -10.57 17.74 -25.18
C LEU A 161 -10.83 18.10 -26.67
N SER A 162 -11.55 17.23 -27.39
CA SER A 162 -11.90 17.45 -28.79
C SER A 162 -13.20 18.23 -28.96
N THR A 163 -14.01 18.32 -27.89
CA THR A 163 -15.29 19.05 -27.87
C THR A 163 -15.14 20.43 -27.21
N ASP A 164 -15.85 21.43 -27.73
CA ASP A 164 -15.86 22.77 -27.17
C ASP A 164 -16.56 22.89 -25.81
N SER A 165 -17.31 21.85 -25.43
CA SER A 165 -18.08 21.80 -24.17
C SER A 165 -17.25 21.36 -22.97
N GLY A 166 -16.05 20.78 -23.19
CA GLY A 166 -15.22 20.24 -22.12
C GLY A 166 -15.91 19.11 -21.37
N ASP A 167 -16.54 18.20 -22.09
CA ASP A 167 -17.26 17.07 -21.49
C ASP A 167 -16.34 16.23 -20.62
N GLU A 168 -16.81 15.93 -19.41
CA GLU A 168 -16.08 15.11 -18.46
C GLU A 168 -17.00 14.08 -17.80
N SER A 169 -16.43 12.94 -17.49
CA SER A 169 -17.07 11.93 -16.66
C SER A 169 -16.16 11.48 -15.52
N THR A 170 -16.74 11.30 -14.35
CA THR A 170 -16.01 10.82 -13.16
C THR A 170 -16.79 9.70 -12.50
N ASP A 171 -16.20 8.49 -12.49
CA ASP A 171 -16.86 7.28 -12.02
C ASP A 171 -15.95 6.39 -11.20
N PHE A 172 -16.54 5.67 -10.24
CA PHE A 172 -15.86 4.52 -9.64
C PHE A 172 -15.89 3.32 -10.59
N GLN A 173 -14.74 3.05 -11.20
CA GLN A 173 -14.57 1.89 -12.08
C GLN A 173 -14.35 0.60 -11.30
N ARG A 174 -13.82 0.69 -10.07
CA ARG A 174 -13.64 -0.42 -9.14
C ARG A 174 -13.98 0.06 -7.73
N ALA A 175 -14.67 -0.77 -6.96
CA ALA A 175 -14.98 -0.54 -5.56
C ALA A 175 -15.36 -1.88 -4.92
N TYR A 176 -14.38 -2.65 -4.44
CA TYR A 176 -14.61 -4.00 -3.97
C TYR A 176 -13.75 -4.37 -2.76
N LEU A 177 -14.19 -5.39 -2.07
CA LEU A 177 -13.51 -6.05 -0.97
C LEU A 177 -12.97 -7.40 -1.43
N GLU A 178 -11.79 -7.74 -0.97
CA GLU A 178 -11.19 -9.07 -1.12
C GLU A 178 -10.76 -9.59 0.24
N GLY A 179 -11.00 -10.86 0.51
CA GLY A 179 -10.61 -11.46 1.76
C GLY A 179 -10.89 -12.94 1.83
N ARG A 180 -10.67 -13.50 3.01
CA ARG A 180 -10.90 -14.92 3.29
C ARG A 180 -12.01 -15.13 4.30
N LEU A 181 -12.91 -16.04 3.99
CA LEU A 181 -14.00 -16.47 4.87
C LEU A 181 -14.09 -17.99 4.91
N GLY A 182 -13.80 -18.61 6.04
CA GLY A 182 -13.91 -20.07 6.21
C GLY A 182 -13.03 -20.88 5.24
N GLY A 183 -11.86 -20.35 4.86
CA GLY A 183 -10.93 -20.96 3.90
C GLY A 183 -11.23 -20.68 2.43
N MET A 184 -12.32 -20.00 2.13
CA MET A 184 -12.70 -19.53 0.79
C MET A 184 -12.12 -18.13 0.55
N ASP A 185 -11.64 -17.87 -0.66
CA ASP A 185 -11.34 -16.51 -1.11
C ASP A 185 -12.64 -15.86 -1.61
N VAL A 186 -12.89 -14.63 -1.20
CA VAL A 186 -14.12 -13.88 -1.51
C VAL A 186 -13.77 -12.53 -2.11
N THR A 187 -14.38 -12.19 -3.23
CA THR A 187 -14.36 -10.85 -3.83
C THR A 187 -15.78 -10.33 -3.90
N ALA A 188 -16.06 -9.13 -3.40
CA ALA A 188 -17.40 -8.57 -3.36
C ALA A 188 -17.42 -7.07 -3.65
N GLY A 189 -18.31 -6.63 -4.53
CA GLY A 189 -18.47 -5.23 -4.93
C GLY A 189 -18.34 -5.06 -6.44
N ARG A 190 -17.80 -3.91 -6.86
CA ARG A 190 -17.53 -3.58 -8.26
C ARG A 190 -16.11 -3.97 -8.65
N TYR A 191 -15.96 -5.09 -9.33
CA TYR A 191 -14.66 -5.65 -9.72
C TYR A 191 -14.62 -6.00 -11.21
N ASN A 192 -13.48 -6.45 -11.72
CA ASN A 192 -13.40 -7.02 -13.07
C ASN A 192 -13.73 -8.50 -12.99
N ALA A 193 -14.92 -8.86 -13.43
CA ALA A 193 -15.32 -10.26 -13.55
C ALA A 193 -14.68 -10.88 -14.79
N PHE A 194 -14.08 -12.06 -14.61
CA PHE A 194 -13.31 -12.74 -15.62
C PHE A 194 -13.79 -14.19 -15.76
N PHE A 195 -14.60 -14.47 -16.75
CA PHE A 195 -15.22 -15.78 -16.94
C PHE A 195 -14.68 -16.50 -18.18
N ALA A 196 -14.33 -17.78 -18.02
CA ALA A 196 -13.81 -18.64 -19.08
C ALA A 196 -12.61 -18.00 -19.81
N ASP A 197 -11.59 -17.60 -19.07
CA ASP A 197 -10.38 -16.95 -19.57
C ASP A 197 -10.67 -15.71 -20.44
N GLY A 198 -11.72 -14.96 -20.08
CA GLY A 198 -12.18 -13.78 -20.80
C GLY A 198 -13.01 -14.06 -22.06
N ASN A 199 -13.20 -15.33 -22.42
CA ASN A 199 -13.97 -15.68 -23.62
C ASN A 199 -15.48 -15.44 -23.48
N ILE A 200 -15.99 -15.53 -22.23
CA ILE A 200 -17.40 -15.25 -21.94
C ILE A 200 -17.57 -13.81 -21.45
N TYR A 201 -16.79 -13.38 -20.48
CA TYR A 201 -16.87 -12.05 -19.91
C TYR A 201 -15.53 -11.62 -19.33
N ASP A 202 -15.09 -10.45 -19.69
CA ASP A 202 -13.89 -9.79 -19.16
C ASP A 202 -14.19 -8.30 -19.06
N ASN A 203 -14.99 -7.95 -18.06
CA ASN A 203 -15.33 -6.56 -17.86
C ASN A 203 -15.85 -6.30 -16.44
N ARG A 204 -16.24 -5.07 -16.18
CA ARG A 204 -16.74 -4.58 -14.91
C ARG A 204 -18.06 -5.24 -14.54
N ALA A 205 -18.16 -5.70 -13.30
CA ALA A 205 -19.37 -6.28 -12.74
C ALA A 205 -19.55 -5.85 -11.27
N ASP A 206 -20.80 -5.75 -10.85
CA ASP A 206 -21.19 -5.55 -9.46
C ASP A 206 -21.70 -6.90 -8.93
N GLY A 207 -20.94 -7.54 -8.03
CA GLY A 207 -21.30 -8.89 -7.61
C GLY A 207 -20.43 -9.47 -6.52
N VAL A 208 -20.52 -10.78 -6.40
CA VAL A 208 -19.72 -11.59 -5.48
C VAL A 208 -19.12 -12.75 -6.25
N GLU A 209 -17.86 -13.00 -6.02
CA GLU A 209 -17.15 -14.19 -6.44
C GLU A 209 -16.56 -14.88 -5.21
N VAL A 210 -16.72 -16.19 -5.14
CA VAL A 210 -16.18 -17.04 -4.07
C VAL A 210 -15.41 -18.16 -4.72
N SER A 211 -14.20 -18.42 -4.24
CA SER A 211 -13.41 -19.55 -4.72
C SER A 211 -12.80 -20.35 -3.58
N TYR A 212 -12.64 -21.64 -3.82
CA TYR A 212 -12.08 -22.59 -2.87
C TYR A 212 -11.17 -23.61 -3.56
N GLY A 213 -10.03 -23.88 -2.94
CA GLY A 213 -9.04 -24.86 -3.41
C GLY A 213 -7.81 -24.23 -4.02
N ASP A 214 -6.75 -25.01 -4.21
CA ASP A 214 -5.47 -24.59 -4.75
C ASP A 214 -5.22 -25.14 -6.17
N LYS A 215 -4.79 -26.42 -6.27
CA LYS A 215 -4.54 -27.08 -7.57
C LYS A 215 -5.82 -27.35 -8.35
N ILE A 216 -6.91 -27.64 -7.65
CA ILE A 216 -8.25 -27.69 -8.21
C ILE A 216 -9.03 -26.61 -7.48
N LYS A 217 -9.41 -25.58 -8.20
CA LYS A 217 -10.16 -24.43 -7.67
C LYS A 217 -11.61 -24.49 -8.18
N ILE A 218 -12.53 -24.41 -7.24
CA ILE A 218 -13.96 -24.27 -7.53
C ILE A 218 -14.31 -22.79 -7.37
N ILE A 219 -14.97 -22.21 -8.35
CA ILE A 219 -15.35 -20.80 -8.38
C ILE A 219 -16.86 -20.71 -8.53
N GLY A 220 -17.50 -19.86 -7.73
CA GLY A 220 -18.88 -19.46 -7.87
C GLY A 220 -18.99 -17.94 -7.97
N ALA A 221 -19.79 -17.43 -8.89
CA ALA A 221 -19.97 -15.99 -9.06
C ALA A 221 -21.41 -15.63 -9.36
N ALA A 222 -21.88 -14.51 -8.81
CA ALA A 222 -23.20 -13.96 -9.10
C ALA A 222 -23.19 -12.44 -8.98
N GLY A 223 -23.94 -11.75 -9.83
CA GLY A 223 -24.00 -10.30 -9.82
C GLY A 223 -24.70 -9.70 -11.03
N LYS A 224 -24.29 -8.47 -11.35
CA LYS A 224 -24.75 -7.70 -12.50
C LYS A 224 -23.57 -7.26 -13.33
N ALA A 225 -23.61 -7.52 -14.63
CA ALA A 225 -22.70 -6.90 -15.59
C ALA A 225 -23.06 -5.42 -15.74
N THR A 226 -22.07 -4.53 -15.71
CA THR A 226 -22.30 -3.08 -15.77
C THR A 226 -21.93 -2.46 -17.10
N ASP A 227 -21.38 -3.25 -18.01
CA ASP A 227 -21.01 -2.84 -19.37
C ASP A 227 -21.73 -3.69 -20.43
N ASP A 228 -21.64 -3.23 -21.69
CA ASP A 228 -22.26 -3.87 -22.83
C ASP A 228 -21.87 -5.35 -22.96
N LEU A 229 -22.90 -6.18 -23.18
CA LEU A 229 -22.76 -7.59 -23.49
C LEU A 229 -22.56 -7.84 -25.01
N ASP A 230 -22.21 -6.82 -25.77
CA ASP A 230 -22.02 -6.90 -27.23
C ASP A 230 -21.00 -7.95 -27.64
N LYS A 231 -20.00 -8.21 -26.82
CA LYS A 231 -19.03 -9.29 -27.04
C LYS A 231 -19.63 -10.70 -27.01
N LEU A 232 -20.80 -10.85 -26.42
CA LEU A 232 -21.57 -12.11 -26.39
C LEU A 232 -22.58 -12.23 -27.53
N GLY A 233 -22.55 -11.30 -28.50
CA GLY A 233 -23.49 -11.29 -29.60
C GLY A 233 -24.92 -10.86 -29.23
N VAL A 234 -25.09 -10.25 -28.06
CA VAL A 234 -26.35 -9.69 -27.58
C VAL A 234 -26.29 -8.18 -27.76
N SER A 235 -26.54 -7.77 -29.00
CA SER A 235 -26.50 -6.36 -29.42
C SER A 235 -27.59 -5.53 -28.76
N GLY A 236 -27.21 -4.35 -28.23
CA GLY A 236 -28.14 -3.34 -27.73
C GLY A 236 -28.62 -3.49 -26.28
N THR A 237 -28.01 -4.35 -25.50
CA THR A 237 -28.32 -4.49 -24.06
C THR A 237 -27.18 -4.05 -23.18
N THR A 238 -27.37 -2.94 -22.48
CA THR A 238 -26.52 -2.51 -21.40
C THR A 238 -26.86 -3.24 -20.11
N GLY A 239 -25.99 -4.13 -19.69
CA GLY A 239 -26.10 -4.81 -18.41
C GLY A 239 -26.97 -6.07 -18.42
N GLY A 240 -26.88 -6.81 -17.36
CA GLY A 240 -27.61 -8.04 -17.12
C GLY A 240 -27.20 -8.69 -15.82
N SER A 241 -28.05 -9.61 -15.33
CA SER A 241 -27.63 -10.43 -14.18
C SER A 241 -26.91 -11.67 -14.65
N TYR A 242 -25.91 -12.10 -13.88
CA TYR A 242 -25.22 -13.36 -14.10
C TYR A 242 -25.18 -14.20 -12.83
N ALA A 243 -25.15 -15.50 -13.00
CA ALA A 243 -24.83 -16.47 -11.96
C ALA A 243 -24.20 -17.71 -12.58
N GLY A 244 -23.21 -18.26 -11.96
CA GLY A 244 -22.55 -19.44 -12.49
C GLY A 244 -21.36 -19.88 -11.65
N GLY A 245 -20.61 -20.81 -12.21
CA GLY A 245 -19.40 -21.30 -11.57
C GLY A 245 -18.51 -22.06 -12.53
N ALA A 246 -17.29 -22.28 -12.09
CA ALA A 246 -16.26 -22.97 -12.83
C ALA A 246 -15.42 -23.85 -11.92
N VAL A 247 -14.80 -24.85 -12.52
CA VAL A 247 -13.70 -25.62 -11.94
C VAL A 247 -12.48 -25.36 -12.79
N VAL A 248 -11.39 -24.96 -12.13
CA VAL A 248 -10.09 -24.74 -12.76
C VAL A 248 -9.10 -25.72 -12.13
N ALA A 249 -8.37 -26.45 -12.96
CA ALA A 249 -7.36 -27.41 -12.50
C ALA A 249 -6.00 -27.05 -13.09
N ASP A 250 -4.98 -26.94 -12.20
CA ASP A 250 -3.58 -26.71 -12.55
C ASP A 250 -2.79 -28.01 -12.51
N PHE A 251 -2.31 -28.44 -13.68
CA PHE A 251 -1.46 -29.61 -13.86
C PHE A 251 0.03 -29.26 -14.05
N GLY A 252 0.40 -28.00 -13.76
CA GLY A 252 1.76 -27.48 -13.85
C GLY A 252 2.21 -27.13 -15.27
N LYS A 253 2.11 -28.04 -16.24
CA LYS A 253 2.46 -27.77 -17.63
C LYS A 253 1.25 -27.31 -18.47
N PHE A 254 0.07 -27.57 -18.02
CA PHE A 254 -1.18 -27.12 -18.63
C PHE A 254 -2.26 -26.91 -17.58
N ASN A 255 -3.16 -25.99 -17.89
CA ASN A 255 -4.35 -25.71 -17.08
C ASN A 255 -5.58 -26.17 -17.86
N ALA A 256 -6.59 -26.67 -17.15
CA ALA A 256 -7.87 -27.00 -17.69
C ALA A 256 -8.96 -26.30 -16.90
N SER A 257 -9.94 -25.74 -17.57
CA SER A 257 -11.09 -25.12 -16.93
C SER A 257 -12.40 -25.56 -17.61
N ALA A 258 -13.44 -25.70 -16.80
CA ALA A 258 -14.79 -25.94 -17.27
C ALA A 258 -15.75 -25.13 -16.41
N GLY A 259 -16.67 -24.39 -17.03
CA GLY A 259 -17.60 -23.54 -16.32
C GLY A 259 -18.96 -23.43 -17.02
N TYR A 260 -19.94 -23.07 -16.23
CA TYR A 260 -21.29 -22.75 -16.72
C TYR A 260 -21.72 -21.41 -16.08
N TYR A 261 -22.16 -20.49 -16.93
CA TYR A 261 -22.66 -19.18 -16.54
C TYR A 261 -23.99 -18.90 -17.21
N ASN A 262 -24.98 -18.54 -16.42
CA ASN A 262 -26.28 -18.08 -16.89
C ASN A 262 -26.30 -16.55 -16.87
N LEU A 263 -26.49 -15.95 -18.03
CA LEU A 263 -26.58 -14.49 -18.19
C LEU A 263 -28.04 -14.16 -18.59
N LYS A 264 -28.65 -13.24 -17.86
CA LYS A 264 -29.97 -12.70 -18.17
C LYS A 264 -29.82 -11.21 -18.45
N THR A 265 -30.19 -10.80 -19.63
CA THR A 265 -30.24 -9.40 -20.03
C THR A 265 -31.41 -8.69 -19.37
N PHE A 266 -31.26 -7.42 -19.05
CA PHE A 266 -32.36 -6.56 -18.68
C PHE A 266 -32.95 -5.99 -19.97
N SER A 267 -34.22 -6.32 -20.27
CA SER A 267 -34.98 -5.72 -21.35
C SER A 267 -35.63 -4.41 -20.92
#